data_15cb9bce70e4b06c0d618c1382344d4b
#
_entry.id   15cb9bce70e4b06c0d618c1382344d4b
#
_cell.length_a   1.000
_cell.length_b   1.000
_cell.length_c   1.000
_cell.angle_alpha   90.00
_cell.angle_beta   90.00
_cell.angle_gamma   90.00
#
_symmetry.space_group_name_H-M   'P 1'
#
loop_
_entity.id
_entity.type
_entity.pdbx_description
1 polymer ?
#
loop_
_entity_poly.entity_id
_entity_poly.type
_entity_poly.pdbx_seq_one_letter_code
_entity_poly.pdbx_strand_id
1 'polypeptide(L)'
;MSTEVRAAIVTGVSQGLGEALAHALLQRGYRVVGVGRASSNRLQGPNYRLAKVDLAQASGIDAALEAPFAELAAARPSYVCLINNAAVGTPVGVHGTMASGDIAASLAVNLAAPAALCNLFCRVFADDSVERRIVNVSSGAASNAMPAMSSYCVAKAGLEMLTRALASERHGENFRAISVRPGIIATGMQEFMRSQPKEVLPGVALFEGFHTSGQLVPPDTTASVIVAKVIDAPVEHGRTYSYQELAA
;
A
#
# COMPACT_ATOMS: atom_id res chain seq x y z
N MET A 1 -15.80 12.48 -27.96
CA MET A 1 -15.98 12.27 -26.51
C MET A 1 -14.61 12.24 -25.89
N SER A 2 -14.24 13.19 -25.04
CA SER A 2 -12.97 13.17 -24.32
C SER A 2 -13.01 11.94 -23.40
N THR A 3 -12.12 10.96 -23.61
CA THR A 3 -11.99 9.82 -22.70
C THR A 3 -11.48 10.35 -21.37
N GLU A 4 -12.28 10.20 -20.34
CA GLU A 4 -11.95 10.60 -18.97
C GLU A 4 -10.67 9.90 -18.51
N VAL A 5 -9.64 10.66 -18.15
CA VAL A 5 -8.36 10.10 -17.72
C VAL A 5 -8.47 9.74 -16.23
N ARG A 6 -8.24 8.48 -15.90
CA ARG A 6 -8.11 7.99 -14.52
C ARG A 6 -6.66 7.59 -14.26
N ALA A 7 -6.14 7.92 -13.11
CA ALA A 7 -4.74 7.72 -12.79
C ALA A 7 -4.53 7.03 -11.43
N ALA A 8 -3.44 6.28 -11.31
CA ALA A 8 -3.08 5.62 -10.06
C ALA A 8 -1.57 5.61 -9.85
N ILE A 9 -1.18 5.76 -8.60
CA ILE A 9 0.19 5.59 -8.13
C ILE A 9 0.19 4.42 -7.16
N VAL A 10 0.98 3.38 -7.44
CA VAL A 10 1.00 2.15 -6.64
C VAL A 10 2.42 1.86 -6.18
N THR A 11 2.64 1.72 -4.87
CA THR A 11 3.96 1.37 -4.34
C THR A 11 4.13 -0.13 -4.20
N GLY A 12 5.37 -0.65 -4.43
CA GLY A 12 5.69 -2.07 -4.27
C GLY A 12 5.14 -2.97 -5.37
N VAL A 13 5.34 -2.57 -6.64
CA VAL A 13 4.76 -3.21 -7.84
C VAL A 13 5.57 -4.38 -8.42
N SER A 14 6.61 -4.84 -7.74
CA SER A 14 7.47 -5.91 -8.27
C SER A 14 6.86 -7.31 -8.13
N GLN A 15 5.97 -7.52 -7.18
CA GLN A 15 5.34 -8.80 -6.88
C GLN A 15 4.12 -8.65 -5.95
N GLY A 16 3.35 -9.72 -5.78
CA GLY A 16 2.30 -9.86 -4.79
C GLY A 16 1.14 -8.88 -5.01
N LEU A 17 0.60 -8.31 -3.91
CA LEU A 17 -0.59 -7.47 -3.98
C LEU A 17 -0.37 -6.19 -4.81
N GLY A 18 0.80 -5.55 -4.70
CA GLY A 18 1.06 -4.32 -5.45
C GLY A 18 1.14 -4.53 -6.96
N GLU A 19 1.75 -5.63 -7.40
CA GLU A 19 1.72 -6.07 -8.80
C GLU A 19 0.29 -6.32 -9.27
N ALA A 20 -0.49 -7.07 -8.50
CA ALA A 20 -1.88 -7.42 -8.83
C ALA A 20 -2.78 -6.17 -8.89
N LEU A 21 -2.63 -5.21 -7.95
CA LEU A 21 -3.34 -3.94 -7.97
C LEU A 21 -3.01 -3.11 -9.21
N ALA A 22 -1.70 -2.94 -9.50
CA ALA A 22 -1.28 -2.19 -10.68
C ALA A 22 -1.78 -2.83 -11.97
N HIS A 23 -1.72 -4.17 -12.08
CA HIS A 23 -2.24 -4.91 -13.22
C HIS A 23 -3.75 -4.73 -13.37
N ALA A 24 -4.53 -4.90 -12.30
CA ALA A 24 -5.99 -4.74 -12.33
C ALA A 24 -6.41 -3.31 -12.73
N LEU A 25 -5.68 -2.28 -12.31
CA LEU A 25 -5.91 -0.89 -12.69
C LEU A 25 -5.60 -0.63 -14.16
N LEU A 26 -4.49 -1.18 -14.68
CA LEU A 26 -4.15 -1.10 -16.11
C LEU A 26 -5.24 -1.74 -16.99
N GLN A 27 -5.77 -2.91 -16.59
CA GLN A 27 -6.87 -3.57 -17.29
C GLN A 27 -8.16 -2.73 -17.34
N ARG A 28 -8.33 -1.79 -16.40
CA ARG A 28 -9.44 -0.83 -16.35
C ARG A 28 -9.12 0.51 -17.02
N GLY A 29 -8.02 0.59 -17.77
CA GLY A 29 -7.63 1.77 -18.53
C GLY A 29 -7.02 2.91 -17.70
N TYR A 30 -6.62 2.67 -16.46
CA TYR A 30 -5.91 3.67 -15.67
C TYR A 30 -4.51 3.92 -16.24
N ARG A 31 -4.03 5.16 -16.12
CA ARG A 31 -2.61 5.46 -16.20
C ARG A 31 -1.96 5.14 -14.86
N VAL A 32 -0.99 4.24 -14.84
CA VAL A 32 -0.39 3.74 -13.60
C VAL A 32 1.08 4.11 -13.51
N VAL A 33 1.44 4.79 -12.42
CA VAL A 33 2.82 4.98 -12.00
C VAL A 33 3.13 3.98 -10.88
N GLY A 34 3.92 2.97 -11.21
CA GLY A 34 4.48 2.06 -10.21
C GLY A 34 5.65 2.73 -9.49
N VAL A 35 5.74 2.60 -8.17
CA VAL A 35 6.82 3.16 -7.35
C VAL A 35 7.53 2.05 -6.61
N GLY A 36 8.85 1.92 -6.78
CA GLY A 36 9.66 0.90 -6.13
C GLY A 36 11.00 0.66 -6.81
N ARG A 37 11.78 -0.29 -6.32
CA ARG A 37 13.12 -0.60 -6.83
C ARG A 37 13.09 -1.35 -8.16
N ALA A 38 12.01 -2.08 -8.43
CA ALA A 38 11.80 -2.88 -9.62
C ALA A 38 10.31 -2.98 -9.95
N SER A 39 10.00 -3.42 -11.16
CA SER A 39 8.66 -3.73 -11.63
C SER A 39 8.54 -5.21 -12.00
N SER A 40 7.33 -5.73 -11.96
CA SER A 40 7.01 -7.03 -12.54
C SER A 40 6.97 -6.96 -14.07
N ASN A 41 7.30 -8.07 -14.72
CA ASN A 41 7.18 -8.23 -16.18
C ASN A 41 5.71 -8.24 -16.66
N ARG A 42 4.72 -8.41 -15.77
CA ARG A 42 3.28 -8.27 -16.08
C ARG A 42 2.87 -6.83 -16.33
N LEU A 43 3.66 -5.85 -15.86
CA LEU A 43 3.33 -4.42 -15.90
C LEU A 43 4.06 -3.77 -17.07
N GLN A 44 3.37 -3.67 -18.20
CA GLN A 44 3.90 -3.13 -19.45
C GLN A 44 2.82 -2.33 -20.20
N GLY A 45 3.24 -1.58 -21.20
CA GLY A 45 2.36 -0.85 -22.10
C GLY A 45 2.40 0.66 -21.93
N PRO A 46 1.70 1.41 -22.78
CA PRO A 46 1.79 2.88 -22.86
C PRO A 46 1.20 3.58 -21.63
N ASN A 47 0.34 2.91 -20.90
CA ASN A 47 -0.30 3.45 -19.68
C ASN A 47 0.46 3.11 -18.39
N TYR A 48 1.61 2.44 -18.48
CA TYR A 48 2.43 2.08 -17.33
C TYR A 48 3.80 2.73 -17.37
N ARG A 49 4.23 3.25 -16.22
CA ARG A 49 5.59 3.75 -15.99
C ARG A 49 6.08 3.33 -14.61
N LEU A 50 7.33 2.89 -14.51
CA LEU A 50 8.01 2.71 -13.22
C LEU A 50 8.78 3.98 -12.84
N ALA A 51 8.48 4.55 -11.68
CA ALA A 51 9.33 5.49 -10.98
C ALA A 51 10.24 4.69 -10.02
N LYS A 52 11.52 4.58 -10.38
CA LYS A 52 12.48 3.76 -9.61
C LYS A 52 12.96 4.50 -8.38
N VAL A 53 12.52 4.05 -7.20
CA VAL A 53 12.80 4.66 -5.89
C VAL A 53 13.03 3.59 -4.84
N ASP A 54 13.99 3.80 -3.94
CA ASP A 54 14.12 3.02 -2.71
C ASP A 54 13.35 3.73 -1.58
N LEU A 55 12.25 3.14 -1.16
CA LEU A 55 11.38 3.68 -0.12
C LEU A 55 12.01 3.65 1.28
N ALA A 56 13.14 2.96 1.47
CA ALA A 56 13.93 3.07 2.70
C ALA A 56 14.60 4.44 2.84
N GLN A 57 14.73 5.20 1.74
CA GLN A 57 15.27 6.56 1.68
C GLN A 57 14.14 7.60 1.68
N ALA A 58 13.31 7.60 2.73
CA ALA A 58 12.08 8.41 2.78
C ALA A 58 12.32 9.92 2.57
N SER A 59 13.46 10.46 2.98
CA SER A 59 13.84 11.86 2.77
C SER A 59 14.09 12.24 1.32
N GLY A 60 14.34 11.27 0.44
CA GLY A 60 14.55 11.47 -1.00
C GLY A 60 13.29 11.35 -1.86
N ILE A 61 12.14 11.05 -1.27
CA ILE A 61 10.89 10.76 -2.00
C ILE A 61 10.44 11.97 -2.83
N ASP A 62 10.44 13.16 -2.27
CA ASP A 62 10.02 14.38 -2.97
C ASP A 62 10.87 14.59 -4.23
N ALA A 63 12.21 14.59 -4.09
CA ALA A 63 13.11 14.79 -5.21
C ALA A 63 12.97 13.72 -6.31
N ALA A 64 12.70 12.47 -5.92
CA ALA A 64 12.58 11.35 -6.86
C ALA A 64 11.23 11.28 -7.56
N LEU A 65 10.15 11.75 -6.93
CA LEU A 65 8.79 11.53 -7.40
C LEU A 65 8.04 12.79 -7.81
N GLU A 66 8.54 13.99 -7.53
CA GLU A 66 7.86 15.23 -7.93
C GLU A 66 7.61 15.29 -9.45
N ALA A 67 8.62 14.97 -10.28
CA ALA A 67 8.45 14.97 -11.73
C ALA A 67 7.46 13.89 -12.22
N PRO A 68 7.54 12.60 -11.82
CA PRO A 68 6.54 11.60 -12.17
C PRO A 68 5.10 11.97 -11.76
N PHE A 69 4.92 12.60 -10.60
CA PHE A 69 3.59 13.03 -10.14
C PHE A 69 3.09 14.26 -10.92
N ALA A 70 3.97 15.22 -11.19
CA ALA A 70 3.62 16.40 -12.00
C ALA A 70 3.24 16.02 -13.44
N GLU A 71 3.94 15.07 -14.07
CA GLU A 71 3.58 14.55 -15.39
C GLU A 71 2.20 13.90 -15.38
N LEU A 72 1.86 13.16 -14.30
CA LEU A 72 0.55 12.56 -14.15
C LEU A 72 -0.54 13.62 -13.96
N ALA A 73 -0.26 14.66 -13.17
CA ALA A 73 -1.16 15.80 -12.97
C ALA A 73 -1.37 16.61 -14.27
N ALA A 74 -0.32 16.80 -15.08
CA ALA A 74 -0.41 17.47 -16.37
C ALA A 74 -1.33 16.77 -17.37
N ALA A 75 -1.57 15.48 -17.20
CA ALA A 75 -2.55 14.73 -17.98
C ALA A 75 -4.01 15.07 -17.60
N ARG A 76 -4.25 15.94 -16.61
CA ARG A 76 -5.54 16.40 -16.11
C ARG A 76 -6.52 15.23 -15.84
N PRO A 77 -6.15 14.30 -14.94
CA PRO A 77 -7.05 13.20 -14.62
C PRO A 77 -8.31 13.73 -13.90
N SER A 78 -9.46 13.15 -14.20
CA SER A 78 -10.69 13.39 -13.43
C SER A 78 -10.66 12.67 -12.07
N TYR A 79 -9.87 11.58 -12.00
CA TYR A 79 -9.67 10.76 -10.81
C TYR A 79 -8.20 10.38 -10.66
N VAL A 80 -7.66 10.50 -9.46
CA VAL A 80 -6.32 10.00 -9.13
C VAL A 80 -6.28 9.33 -7.77
N CYS A 81 -5.63 8.16 -7.68
CA CYS A 81 -5.41 7.50 -6.40
C CYS A 81 -3.94 7.20 -6.13
N LEU A 82 -3.56 7.32 -4.84
CA LEU A 82 -2.30 6.84 -4.29
C LEU A 82 -2.57 5.58 -3.48
N ILE A 83 -1.91 4.47 -3.81
CA ILE A 83 -2.01 3.21 -3.07
C ILE A 83 -0.65 2.92 -2.41
N ASN A 84 -0.56 3.18 -1.12
CA ASN A 84 0.59 2.84 -0.29
C ASN A 84 0.52 1.36 0.09
N ASN A 85 1.08 0.50 -0.77
CA ASN A 85 1.08 -0.95 -0.61
C ASN A 85 2.45 -1.51 -0.20
N ALA A 86 3.55 -0.89 -0.62
CA ALA A 86 4.89 -1.38 -0.30
C ALA A 86 5.07 -1.61 1.20
N ALA A 87 5.59 -2.77 1.56
CA ALA A 87 5.89 -3.11 2.95
C ALA A 87 6.99 -4.17 3.04
N VAL A 88 7.70 -4.16 4.15
CA VAL A 88 8.64 -5.22 4.55
C VAL A 88 8.19 -5.83 5.88
N GLY A 89 8.33 -7.15 6.01
CA GLY A 89 8.00 -7.88 7.24
C GLY A 89 9.19 -7.98 8.22
N THR A 90 10.37 -7.55 7.78
CA THR A 90 11.60 -7.55 8.60
C THR A 90 11.76 -6.21 9.34
N PRO A 91 12.51 -6.22 10.49
CA PRO A 91 13.06 -7.36 11.19
C PRO A 91 11.99 -8.19 11.92
N VAL A 92 12.26 -9.49 12.06
CA VAL A 92 11.50 -10.40 12.91
C VAL A 92 12.38 -10.77 14.11
N GLY A 93 11.88 -10.59 15.33
CA GLY A 93 12.60 -10.86 16.56
C GLY A 93 11.96 -10.13 17.75
N VAL A 94 12.21 -10.63 18.96
CA VAL A 94 11.74 -9.96 20.17
C VAL A 94 12.60 -8.72 20.46
N HIS A 95 12.06 -7.73 21.16
CA HIS A 95 12.83 -6.55 21.56
C HIS A 95 14.07 -6.96 22.37
N GLY A 96 15.21 -6.34 22.06
CA GLY A 96 16.51 -6.66 22.62
C GLY A 96 17.38 -7.56 21.73
N THR A 97 16.79 -8.22 20.71
CA THR A 97 17.53 -9.08 19.77
C THR A 97 17.70 -8.48 18.37
N MET A 98 16.97 -7.41 18.07
CA MET A 98 16.99 -6.75 16.76
C MET A 98 17.99 -5.59 16.73
N ALA A 99 18.66 -5.39 15.59
CA ALA A 99 19.48 -4.21 15.38
C ALA A 99 18.61 -2.95 15.20
N SER A 100 18.99 -1.84 15.84
CA SER A 100 18.27 -0.57 15.76
C SER A 100 18.17 -0.04 14.32
N GLY A 101 19.20 -0.29 13.49
CA GLY A 101 19.20 0.07 12.07
C GLY A 101 18.12 -0.65 11.27
N ASP A 102 17.88 -1.95 11.55
CA ASP A 102 16.83 -2.73 10.87
C ASP A 102 15.42 -2.26 11.28
N ILE A 103 15.24 -1.92 12.56
CA ILE A 103 14.00 -1.31 13.06
C ILE A 103 13.72 0.01 12.31
N ALA A 104 14.74 0.89 12.23
CA ALA A 104 14.62 2.17 11.53
C ALA A 104 14.31 1.99 10.04
N ALA A 105 14.98 1.06 9.36
CA ALA A 105 14.72 0.75 7.94
C ALA A 105 13.30 0.22 7.71
N SER A 106 12.80 -0.62 8.61
CA SER A 106 11.41 -1.11 8.56
C SER A 106 10.40 0.03 8.70
N LEU A 107 10.58 0.91 9.67
CA LEU A 107 9.71 2.07 9.87
C LEU A 107 9.81 3.06 8.70
N ALA A 108 11.00 3.22 8.11
CA ALA A 108 11.18 4.05 6.93
C ALA A 108 10.29 3.59 5.77
N VAL A 109 10.32 2.29 5.41
CA VAL A 109 9.50 1.74 4.32
C VAL A 109 8.02 1.70 4.65
N ASN A 110 7.67 1.23 5.87
CA ASN A 110 6.30 0.89 6.21
C ASN A 110 5.46 2.08 6.72
N LEU A 111 6.10 3.19 7.12
CA LEU A 111 5.40 4.36 7.70
C LEU A 111 5.93 5.69 7.17
N ALA A 112 7.24 5.97 7.23
CA ALA A 112 7.76 7.28 6.84
C ALA A 112 7.60 7.54 5.34
N ALA A 113 7.88 6.55 4.49
CA ALA A 113 7.68 6.66 3.05
C ALA A 113 6.20 6.88 2.68
N PRO A 114 5.21 6.10 3.18
CA PRO A 114 3.80 6.42 3.00
C PRO A 114 3.42 7.83 3.44
N ALA A 115 3.93 8.32 4.58
CA ALA A 115 3.65 9.68 5.05
C ALA A 115 4.20 10.75 4.08
N ALA A 116 5.44 10.59 3.61
CA ALA A 116 6.03 11.48 2.61
C ALA A 116 5.26 11.44 1.28
N LEU A 117 4.86 10.25 0.81
CA LEU A 117 4.06 10.07 -0.40
C LEU A 117 2.69 10.73 -0.29
N CYS A 118 2.01 10.61 0.85
CA CYS A 118 0.73 11.28 1.11
C CYS A 118 0.91 12.81 1.05
N ASN A 119 1.99 13.34 1.66
CA ASN A 119 2.29 14.77 1.64
C ASN A 119 2.56 15.27 0.21
N LEU A 120 3.40 14.57 -0.56
CA LEU A 120 3.67 14.90 -1.96
C LEU A 120 2.41 14.83 -2.81
N PHE A 121 1.61 13.78 -2.67
CA PHE A 121 0.34 13.59 -3.38
C PHE A 121 -0.61 14.76 -3.12
N CYS A 122 -0.79 15.14 -1.86
CA CYS A 122 -1.66 16.26 -1.48
C CYS A 122 -1.17 17.61 -2.01
N ARG A 123 0.14 17.79 -2.18
CA ARG A 123 0.75 19.01 -2.74
C ARG A 123 0.58 19.07 -4.26
N VAL A 124 0.84 17.98 -4.96
CA VAL A 124 0.80 17.95 -6.44
C VAL A 124 -0.63 17.90 -6.97
N PHE A 125 -1.50 17.13 -6.35
CA PHE A 125 -2.92 17.02 -6.73
C PHE A 125 -3.78 17.88 -5.80
N ALA A 126 -3.53 19.21 -5.79
CA ALA A 126 -4.24 20.14 -4.91
C ALA A 126 -5.56 20.65 -5.51
N ASP A 127 -5.82 20.40 -6.79
CA ASP A 127 -7.04 20.84 -7.48
C ASP A 127 -8.27 20.09 -6.98
N ASP A 128 -9.21 20.81 -6.37
CA ASP A 128 -10.42 20.24 -5.79
C ASP A 128 -11.45 19.76 -6.84
N SER A 129 -11.27 20.09 -8.13
CA SER A 129 -12.09 19.53 -9.21
C SER A 129 -11.74 18.08 -9.53
N VAL A 130 -10.56 17.59 -9.12
CA VAL A 130 -10.10 16.21 -9.32
C VAL A 130 -10.56 15.34 -8.15
N GLU A 131 -11.19 14.21 -8.43
CA GLU A 131 -11.44 13.21 -7.38
C GLU A 131 -10.11 12.55 -6.97
N ARG A 132 -9.79 12.63 -5.68
CA ARG A 132 -8.50 12.19 -5.12
C ARG A 132 -8.71 11.15 -4.04
N ARG A 133 -7.95 10.06 -4.11
CA ARG A 133 -8.04 8.99 -3.12
C ARG A 133 -6.68 8.53 -2.63
N ILE A 134 -6.52 8.42 -1.33
CA ILE A 134 -5.37 7.77 -0.70
C ILE A 134 -5.84 6.46 -0.08
N VAL A 135 -5.21 5.36 -0.46
CA VAL A 135 -5.45 4.02 0.07
C VAL A 135 -4.20 3.52 0.75
N ASN A 136 -4.24 3.42 2.06
CA ASN A 136 -3.15 2.88 2.86
C ASN A 136 -3.39 1.39 3.13
N VAL A 137 -2.56 0.51 2.56
CA VAL A 137 -2.66 -0.93 2.78
C VAL A 137 -2.09 -1.25 4.16
N SER A 138 -3.01 -1.47 5.10
CA SER A 138 -2.75 -1.82 6.50
C SER A 138 -2.66 -3.34 6.70
N SER A 139 -2.90 -3.80 7.89
CA SER A 139 -2.89 -5.22 8.30
C SER A 139 -3.69 -5.41 9.57
N GLY A 140 -4.12 -6.63 9.86
CA GLY A 140 -4.63 -7.00 11.19
C GLY A 140 -3.62 -6.73 12.33
N ALA A 141 -2.33 -6.69 12.00
CA ALA A 141 -1.26 -6.32 12.92
C ALA A 141 -1.35 -4.87 13.44
N ALA A 142 -2.14 -4.00 12.80
CA ALA A 142 -2.38 -2.63 13.28
C ALA A 142 -3.17 -2.57 14.59
N SER A 143 -4.00 -3.58 14.86
CA SER A 143 -4.83 -3.66 16.07
C SER A 143 -4.55 -4.88 16.95
N ASN A 144 -3.73 -5.82 16.46
CA ASN A 144 -3.37 -7.04 17.18
C ASN A 144 -1.86 -7.12 17.33
N ALA A 145 -1.38 -7.09 18.58
CA ALA A 145 0.05 -7.25 18.85
C ALA A 145 0.52 -8.65 18.45
N MET A 146 1.52 -8.71 17.57
CA MET A 146 2.11 -9.96 17.12
C MET A 146 3.52 -10.06 17.72
N PRO A 147 3.79 -11.06 18.57
CA PRO A 147 5.13 -11.28 19.14
C PRO A 147 6.19 -11.38 18.04
N ALA A 148 7.35 -10.76 18.27
CA ALA A 148 8.48 -10.68 17.33
C ALA A 148 8.23 -9.88 16.04
N MET A 149 7.10 -9.18 15.90
CA MET A 149 6.76 -8.33 14.75
C MET A 149 6.44 -6.88 15.17
N SER A 150 6.98 -6.40 16.27
CA SER A 150 6.63 -5.11 16.87
C SER A 150 6.82 -3.93 15.93
N SER A 151 7.92 -3.86 15.17
CA SER A 151 8.16 -2.77 14.19
C SER A 151 7.07 -2.73 13.12
N TYR A 152 6.65 -3.89 12.64
CA TYR A 152 5.57 -4.00 11.66
C TYR A 152 4.21 -3.59 12.26
N CYS A 153 3.89 -4.05 13.48
CA CYS A 153 2.66 -3.67 14.19
C CYS A 153 2.58 -2.15 14.39
N VAL A 154 3.66 -1.54 14.91
CA VAL A 154 3.76 -0.09 15.13
C VAL A 154 3.57 0.67 13.81
N ALA A 155 4.26 0.25 12.73
CA ALA A 155 4.14 0.90 11.43
C ALA A 155 2.71 0.83 10.88
N LYS A 156 2.05 -0.33 10.97
CA LYS A 156 0.68 -0.49 10.47
C LYS A 156 -0.36 0.24 11.32
N ALA A 157 -0.17 0.30 12.64
CA ALA A 157 -0.99 1.14 13.52
C ALA A 157 -0.80 2.63 13.22
N GLY A 158 0.46 3.06 13.02
CA GLY A 158 0.79 4.43 12.60
C GLY A 158 0.17 4.79 11.24
N LEU A 159 0.14 3.84 10.30
CA LEU A 159 -0.45 4.05 8.98
C LEU A 159 -1.98 4.24 9.03
N GLU A 160 -2.69 3.51 9.91
CA GLU A 160 -4.12 3.74 10.15
C GLU A 160 -4.37 5.07 10.87
N MET A 161 -3.48 5.48 11.79
CA MET A 161 -3.55 6.79 12.41
C MET A 161 -3.31 7.91 11.39
N LEU A 162 -2.31 7.77 10.50
CA LEU A 162 -2.07 8.70 9.40
C LEU A 162 -3.32 8.87 8.52
N THR A 163 -4.02 7.79 8.20
CA THR A 163 -5.28 7.83 7.44
C THR A 163 -6.33 8.68 8.15
N ARG A 164 -6.51 8.50 9.46
CA ARG A 164 -7.46 9.29 10.26
C ARG A 164 -7.05 10.76 10.39
N ALA A 165 -5.75 11.03 10.52
CA ALA A 165 -5.22 12.40 10.55
C ALA A 165 -5.50 13.12 9.23
N LEU A 166 -5.17 12.50 8.09
CA LEU A 166 -5.49 13.04 6.76
C LEU A 166 -6.99 13.29 6.57
N ALA A 167 -7.83 12.42 7.11
CA ALA A 167 -9.28 12.59 7.06
C ALA A 167 -9.75 13.76 7.92
N SER A 168 -9.10 14.02 9.06
CA SER A 168 -9.45 15.17 9.93
C SER A 168 -8.90 16.51 9.40
N GLU A 169 -7.85 16.48 8.60
CA GLU A 169 -7.21 17.67 8.02
C GLU A 169 -7.87 18.14 6.71
N ARG A 170 -8.50 17.22 5.96
CA ARG A 170 -9.00 17.47 4.60
C ARG A 170 -10.45 17.02 4.46
N HIS A 171 -11.36 17.99 4.42
CA HIS A 171 -12.82 17.77 4.40
C HIS A 171 -13.47 17.97 3.02
N GLY A 172 -12.72 18.13 1.94
CA GLY A 172 -13.25 18.34 0.59
C GLY A 172 -14.09 17.14 0.09
N GLU A 173 -15.15 17.41 -0.66
CA GLU A 173 -16.04 16.37 -1.22
C GLU A 173 -15.28 15.40 -2.14
N ASN A 174 -14.25 15.89 -2.85
CA ASN A 174 -13.47 15.14 -3.81
C ASN A 174 -12.15 14.58 -3.23
N PHE A 175 -12.01 14.47 -1.91
CA PHE A 175 -10.85 13.85 -1.28
C PHE A 175 -11.28 12.75 -0.30
N ARG A 176 -10.68 11.57 -0.42
CA ARG A 176 -10.88 10.45 0.50
C ARG A 176 -9.54 9.82 0.87
N ALA A 177 -9.27 9.71 2.16
CA ALA A 177 -8.19 8.88 2.71
C ALA A 177 -8.81 7.71 3.45
N ILE A 178 -8.38 6.49 3.14
CA ILE A 178 -8.88 5.26 3.76
C ILE A 178 -7.74 4.28 4.01
N SER A 179 -7.96 3.32 4.91
CA SER A 179 -7.09 2.17 5.08
C SER A 179 -7.79 0.89 4.62
N VAL A 180 -7.01 -0.09 4.16
CA VAL A 180 -7.50 -1.43 3.84
C VAL A 180 -6.64 -2.47 4.53
N ARG A 181 -7.26 -3.37 5.28
CA ARG A 181 -6.64 -4.62 5.79
C ARG A 181 -6.93 -5.72 4.77
N PRO A 182 -5.97 -6.12 3.93
CA PRO A 182 -6.22 -6.92 2.74
C PRO A 182 -6.43 -8.42 3.03
N GLY A 183 -6.51 -8.81 4.28
CA GLY A 183 -6.62 -10.20 4.70
C GLY A 183 -5.29 -10.95 4.63
N ILE A 184 -5.38 -12.28 4.53
CA ILE A 184 -4.22 -13.18 4.51
C ILE A 184 -3.95 -13.58 3.07
N ILE A 185 -2.89 -13.00 2.47
CA ILE A 185 -2.63 -13.10 1.03
C ILE A 185 -1.47 -14.06 0.77
N ALA A 186 -1.58 -14.87 -0.28
CA ALA A 186 -0.52 -15.76 -0.77
C ALA A 186 0.62 -14.93 -1.40
N THR A 187 1.58 -14.47 -0.59
CA THR A 187 2.70 -13.62 -1.01
C THR A 187 4.03 -14.12 -0.45
N GLY A 188 5.14 -13.64 -1.02
CA GLY A 188 6.48 -13.94 -0.51
C GLY A 188 6.68 -13.51 0.96
N MET A 189 5.95 -12.48 1.45
CA MET A 189 5.97 -12.11 2.87
C MET A 189 5.39 -13.24 3.74
N GLN A 190 4.30 -13.85 3.31
CA GLN A 190 3.68 -14.98 4.01
C GLN A 190 4.61 -16.23 4.01
N GLU A 191 5.29 -16.48 2.89
CA GLU A 191 6.29 -17.56 2.81
C GLU A 191 7.47 -17.29 3.74
N PHE A 192 7.97 -16.04 3.75
CA PHE A 192 9.04 -15.63 4.65
C PHE A 192 8.65 -15.81 6.12
N MET A 193 7.43 -15.44 6.54
CA MET A 193 6.98 -15.63 7.92
C MET A 193 6.92 -17.11 8.31
N ARG A 194 6.44 -17.98 7.42
CA ARG A 194 6.40 -19.43 7.66
C ARG A 194 7.78 -20.10 7.72
N SER A 195 8.78 -19.52 7.07
CA SER A 195 10.15 -20.05 7.06
C SER A 195 10.95 -19.65 8.31
N GLN A 196 10.38 -18.82 9.21
CA GLN A 196 11.11 -18.40 10.40
C GLN A 196 11.14 -19.50 11.45
N PRO A 197 12.30 -19.73 12.11
CA PRO A 197 12.37 -20.66 13.24
C PRO A 197 11.52 -20.12 14.40
N LYS A 198 10.95 -21.04 15.19
CA LYS A 198 10.05 -20.70 16.32
C LYS A 198 10.73 -19.82 17.37
N GLU A 199 12.04 -19.94 17.50
CA GLU A 199 12.87 -19.16 18.41
C GLU A 199 12.94 -17.68 17.98
N VAL A 200 12.81 -17.41 16.68
CA VAL A 200 12.80 -16.07 16.08
C VAL A 200 11.39 -15.51 16.00
N LEU A 201 10.43 -16.34 15.53
CA LEU A 201 9.02 -16.00 15.42
C LEU A 201 8.16 -16.99 16.24
N PRO A 202 7.94 -16.73 17.54
CA PRO A 202 7.15 -17.64 18.39
C PRO A 202 5.76 -17.95 17.86
N GLY A 203 5.18 -17.03 17.08
CA GLY A 203 3.86 -17.17 16.43
C GLY A 203 3.90 -17.83 15.05
N VAL A 204 5.00 -18.47 14.60
CA VAL A 204 5.11 -19.07 13.25
C VAL A 204 3.98 -20.06 12.94
N ALA A 205 3.53 -20.84 13.92
CA ALA A 205 2.44 -21.80 13.78
C ALA A 205 1.12 -21.15 13.28
N LEU A 206 0.88 -19.86 13.58
CA LEU A 206 -0.26 -19.14 13.05
C LEU A 206 -0.18 -18.99 11.53
N PHE A 207 0.99 -18.63 11.00
CA PHE A 207 1.22 -18.48 9.57
C PHE A 207 1.19 -19.82 8.83
N GLU A 208 1.70 -20.89 9.46
CA GLU A 208 1.58 -22.27 8.95
C GLU A 208 0.12 -22.70 8.91
N GLY A 209 -0.64 -22.41 9.97
CA GLY A 209 -2.08 -22.70 10.06
C GLY A 209 -2.88 -22.02 8.94
N PHE A 210 -2.61 -20.78 8.61
CA PHE A 210 -3.25 -20.09 7.49
C PHE A 210 -3.00 -20.78 6.15
N HIS A 211 -1.79 -21.31 5.95
CA HIS A 211 -1.45 -22.04 4.74
C HIS A 211 -2.13 -23.40 4.67
N THR A 212 -2.03 -24.19 5.74
CA THR A 212 -2.56 -25.57 5.77
C THR A 212 -4.08 -25.61 5.75
N SER A 213 -4.76 -24.59 6.28
CA SER A 213 -6.21 -24.46 6.25
C SER A 213 -6.77 -23.84 4.95
N GLY A 214 -5.91 -23.49 3.98
CA GLY A 214 -6.36 -22.91 2.72
C GLY A 214 -6.90 -21.49 2.82
N GLN A 215 -6.55 -20.72 3.87
CA GLN A 215 -7.04 -19.36 4.09
C GLN A 215 -6.29 -18.30 3.28
N LEU A 216 -5.23 -18.66 2.57
CA LEU A 216 -4.46 -17.73 1.76
C LEU A 216 -5.22 -17.35 0.50
N VAL A 217 -5.59 -16.08 0.39
CA VAL A 217 -6.26 -15.53 -0.79
C VAL A 217 -5.23 -15.18 -1.87
N PRO A 218 -5.44 -15.53 -3.15
CA PRO A 218 -4.56 -15.10 -4.22
C PRO A 218 -4.48 -13.56 -4.33
N PRO A 219 -3.29 -12.97 -4.62
CA PRO A 219 -3.14 -11.53 -4.78
C PRO A 219 -4.10 -10.91 -5.81
N ASP A 220 -4.32 -11.57 -6.94
CA ASP A 220 -5.22 -11.08 -8.00
C ASP A 220 -6.68 -11.02 -7.53
N THR A 221 -7.13 -11.99 -6.72
CA THR A 221 -8.48 -11.98 -6.12
C THR A 221 -8.63 -10.81 -5.16
N THR A 222 -7.66 -10.64 -4.24
CA THR A 222 -7.66 -9.52 -3.29
C THR A 222 -7.62 -8.17 -4.02
N ALA A 223 -6.76 -8.04 -5.04
CA ALA A 223 -6.66 -6.82 -5.84
C ALA A 223 -7.98 -6.49 -6.56
N SER A 224 -8.64 -7.49 -7.14
CA SER A 224 -9.93 -7.31 -7.82
C SER A 224 -11.00 -6.77 -6.87
N VAL A 225 -11.08 -7.30 -5.65
CA VAL A 225 -12.01 -6.82 -4.61
C VAL A 225 -11.67 -5.38 -4.20
N ILE A 226 -10.40 -5.08 -3.92
CA ILE A 226 -9.98 -3.72 -3.54
C ILE A 226 -10.27 -2.72 -4.65
N VAL A 227 -9.94 -3.04 -5.90
CA VAL A 227 -10.22 -2.13 -7.01
C VAL A 227 -11.72 -1.90 -7.19
N ALA A 228 -12.54 -2.95 -7.18
CA ALA A 228 -13.98 -2.83 -7.37
C ALA A 228 -14.69 -2.11 -6.21
N LYS A 229 -14.30 -2.40 -4.97
CA LYS A 229 -15.04 -1.95 -3.77
C LYS A 229 -14.44 -0.71 -3.10
N VAL A 230 -13.18 -0.38 -3.41
CA VAL A 230 -12.44 0.70 -2.73
C VAL A 230 -11.96 1.76 -3.72
N ILE A 231 -11.57 1.39 -4.95
CA ILE A 231 -11.09 2.35 -5.94
C ILE A 231 -12.23 2.84 -6.84
N ASP A 232 -13.10 1.94 -7.31
CA ASP A 232 -14.17 2.26 -8.27
C ASP A 232 -15.54 2.49 -7.59
N ALA A 233 -15.63 2.35 -6.27
CA ALA A 233 -16.88 2.53 -5.51
C ALA A 233 -16.76 3.68 -4.49
N PRO A 234 -17.88 4.28 -4.05
CA PRO A 234 -17.88 5.23 -2.95
C PRO A 234 -17.32 4.62 -1.67
N VAL A 235 -16.55 5.42 -0.92
CA VAL A 235 -15.97 5.01 0.36
C VAL A 235 -16.17 6.08 1.43
N GLU A 236 -16.25 5.64 2.68
CA GLU A 236 -16.33 6.52 3.83
C GLU A 236 -14.93 7.06 4.19
N HIS A 237 -14.84 8.37 4.34
CA HIS A 237 -13.60 9.07 4.64
C HIS A 237 -13.07 8.71 6.03
N GLY A 238 -11.76 8.41 6.14
CA GLY A 238 -11.11 8.04 7.41
C GLY A 238 -11.32 6.59 7.85
N ARG A 239 -12.14 5.82 7.12
CA ARG A 239 -12.48 4.43 7.49
C ARG A 239 -11.34 3.45 7.18
N THR A 240 -11.26 2.40 8.00
CA THR A 240 -10.47 1.20 7.73
C THR A 240 -11.41 0.06 7.34
N TYR A 241 -11.22 -0.47 6.13
CA TYR A 241 -11.97 -1.61 5.59
C TYR A 241 -11.19 -2.91 5.76
N SER A 242 -11.86 -3.99 6.09
CA SER A 242 -11.27 -5.34 6.05
C SER A 242 -11.62 -6.06 4.74
N TYR A 243 -10.76 -6.96 4.30
CA TYR A 243 -11.05 -7.80 3.14
C TYR A 243 -12.35 -8.61 3.31
N GLN A 244 -12.58 -9.15 4.50
CA GLN A 244 -13.78 -9.94 4.80
C GLN A 244 -15.05 -9.12 4.59
N GLU A 245 -15.04 -7.85 5.02
CA GLU A 245 -16.16 -6.93 4.81
C GLU A 245 -16.35 -6.57 3.33
N LEU A 246 -15.26 -6.36 2.59
CA LEU A 246 -15.31 -6.00 1.18
C LEU A 246 -15.71 -7.17 0.27
N ALA A 247 -15.41 -8.40 0.67
CA ALA A 247 -15.67 -9.61 -0.10
C ALA A 247 -17.06 -10.23 0.18
N ALA A 248 -17.75 -9.76 1.20
CA ALA A 248 -19.14 -10.13 1.51
C ALA A 248 -20.11 -9.44 0.54
#